data_28071071cb51aa3dc3867846fac0e40a
#
_entry.id   28071071cb51aa3dc3867846fac0e40a
#
_cell.length_a   1.000
_cell.length_b   1.000
_cell.length_c   1.000
_cell.angle_alpha   90.00
_cell.angle_beta   90.00
_cell.angle_gamma   90.00
#
_symmetry.space_group_name_H-M   'P 1'
#
loop_
_entity.id
_entity.type
_entity.pdbx_description
1 polymer ?
#
loop_
_entity_poly.entity_id
_entity_poly.type
_entity_poly.pdbx_seq_one_letter_code
_entity_poly.pdbx_strand_id
1 'polypeptide(L)'
;MARRRQAVTIKHVAADAGVSLQTVSRVINNEPNVRPEMKQRVQESIDKLGYVPSIAAQRMSGSRSYLILALNDRERTIADWRARQGTDWVDQMLLGGMLKCAEHGYRMIVELVDTHSDHVERELLAAIAALQPDGIILTPPHSDNPQLVRLLAGHDIPFARIGSKGDGAGLPISMDDEGSARAATRYLAERGHRRIGFIAGSSEYNLSAWRVDGWTAAMAEAGLGTAGLLETGDFTYASGERAARRLLESSEPPSAIIASNDQMALATLEVARSLDLRVPQDLSVISFDNSPLMHFTQPPLTAIDQPIAATASKAVEMIIASQSGESAPKLLTVIAASIVERGSVASFPPQPVR
;
A
#
# COMPACT_ATOMS: atom_id res chain seq x y z
N MET A 1 38.45 -22.80 10.48
CA MET A 1 37.78 -21.48 10.76
C MET A 1 38.11 -20.53 9.63
N ALA A 2 37.12 -20.21 8.75
CA ALA A 2 37.33 -19.27 7.68
C ALA A 2 37.50 -17.86 8.29
N ARG A 3 38.64 -17.18 8.02
CA ARG A 3 38.85 -15.78 8.39
C ARG A 3 37.75 -14.94 7.76
N ARG A 4 36.86 -14.34 8.56
CA ARG A 4 35.94 -13.28 8.10
C ARG A 4 36.79 -12.25 7.36
N ARG A 5 36.51 -12.00 6.07
CA ARG A 5 37.11 -10.89 5.34
C ARG A 5 36.89 -9.63 6.17
N GLN A 6 37.96 -8.95 6.52
CA GLN A 6 37.93 -7.71 7.30
C GLN A 6 37.17 -6.69 6.44
N ALA A 7 35.98 -6.27 6.88
CA ALA A 7 35.17 -5.30 6.15
C ALA A 7 35.95 -3.97 5.99
N VAL A 8 35.86 -3.36 4.82
CA VAL A 8 36.41 -2.03 4.60
C VAL A 8 35.75 -1.07 5.58
N THR A 9 36.55 -0.23 6.22
CA THR A 9 36.07 0.70 7.25
C THR A 9 36.38 2.13 6.84
N ILE A 10 35.72 3.11 7.46
CA ILE A 10 36.02 4.54 7.29
C ILE A 10 37.50 4.87 7.46
N LYS A 11 38.25 4.10 8.28
CA LYS A 11 39.69 4.25 8.47
C LYS A 11 40.47 3.94 7.19
N HIS A 12 40.06 2.92 6.45
CA HIS A 12 40.67 2.58 5.17
C HIS A 12 40.43 3.65 4.11
N VAL A 13 39.22 4.22 4.06
CA VAL A 13 38.89 5.35 3.17
C VAL A 13 39.71 6.58 3.52
N ALA A 14 39.83 6.93 4.80
CA ALA A 14 40.62 8.06 5.26
C ALA A 14 42.11 7.93 4.88
N ALA A 15 42.67 6.71 5.06
CA ALA A 15 44.05 6.42 4.69
C ALA A 15 44.29 6.49 3.18
N ASP A 16 43.39 5.93 2.35
CA ASP A 16 43.49 5.91 0.89
C ASP A 16 43.29 7.32 0.30
N ALA A 17 42.27 8.07 0.80
CA ALA A 17 42.01 9.44 0.40
C ALA A 17 43.03 10.47 0.94
N GLY A 18 43.90 10.11 1.91
CA GLY A 18 44.84 11.01 2.55
C GLY A 18 44.17 12.15 3.31
N VAL A 19 43.09 11.88 4.02
CA VAL A 19 42.31 12.84 4.81
C VAL A 19 42.03 12.34 6.22
N SER A 20 41.56 13.23 7.10
CA SER A 20 41.15 12.80 8.45
C SER A 20 39.85 11.98 8.42
N LEU A 21 39.64 11.13 9.43
CA LEU A 21 38.37 10.40 9.64
C LEU A 21 37.16 11.35 9.67
N GLN A 22 37.33 12.51 10.30
CA GLN A 22 36.29 13.53 10.39
C GLN A 22 35.94 14.11 9.01
N THR A 23 36.94 14.30 8.12
CA THR A 23 36.67 14.72 6.74
C THR A 23 35.88 13.69 5.96
N VAL A 24 36.22 12.39 6.09
CA VAL A 24 35.45 11.32 5.46
C VAL A 24 34.01 11.30 5.99
N SER A 25 33.83 11.39 7.31
CA SER A 25 32.49 11.44 7.93
C SER A 25 31.67 12.61 7.39
N ARG A 26 32.24 13.81 7.30
CA ARG A 26 31.57 14.99 6.77
C ARG A 26 31.18 14.85 5.30
N VAL A 27 32.02 14.20 4.48
CA VAL A 27 31.70 13.92 3.07
C VAL A 27 30.53 12.92 2.98
N ILE A 28 30.58 11.83 3.74
CA ILE A 28 29.53 10.82 3.77
C ILE A 28 28.18 11.42 4.21
N ASN A 29 28.21 12.33 5.20
CA ASN A 29 27.02 13.01 5.73
C ASN A 29 26.62 14.23 4.89
N ASN A 30 27.28 14.46 3.75
CA ASN A 30 27.02 15.56 2.82
C ASN A 30 27.01 16.97 3.48
N GLU A 31 27.88 17.18 4.48
CA GLU A 31 27.98 18.46 5.16
C GLU A 31 28.45 19.59 4.21
N PRO A 32 27.86 20.81 4.30
CA PRO A 32 28.12 21.89 3.34
C PRO A 32 29.57 22.44 3.37
N ASN A 33 30.27 22.27 4.49
CA ASN A 33 31.57 22.90 4.74
C ASN A 33 32.78 22.05 4.34
N VAL A 34 32.66 21.14 3.36
CA VAL A 34 33.78 20.36 2.82
C VAL A 34 34.18 20.88 1.44
N ARG A 35 35.48 21.17 1.25
CA ARG A 35 36.00 21.63 -0.03
C ARG A 35 35.70 20.61 -1.15
N PRO A 36 35.34 21.08 -2.38
CA PRO A 36 35.01 20.20 -3.51
C PRO A 36 36.09 19.16 -3.82
N GLU A 37 37.35 19.55 -3.83
CA GLU A 37 38.49 18.65 -4.06
C GLU A 37 38.59 17.52 -3.04
N MET A 38 38.26 17.81 -1.76
CA MET A 38 38.25 16.81 -0.70
C MET A 38 37.07 15.86 -0.86
N LYS A 39 35.87 16.38 -1.27
CA LYS A 39 34.70 15.54 -1.56
C LYS A 39 35.02 14.54 -2.67
N GLN A 40 35.64 15.02 -3.76
CA GLN A 40 36.00 14.16 -4.89
C GLN A 40 36.99 13.06 -4.48
N ARG A 41 38.08 13.40 -3.80
CA ARG A 41 39.10 12.43 -3.35
C ARG A 41 38.50 11.35 -2.44
N VAL A 42 37.62 11.74 -1.52
CA VAL A 42 36.94 10.80 -0.63
C VAL A 42 35.98 9.91 -1.42
N GLN A 43 35.23 10.48 -2.38
CA GLN A 43 34.33 9.70 -3.22
C GLN A 43 35.08 8.68 -4.08
N GLU A 44 36.17 9.08 -4.72
CA GLU A 44 37.03 8.16 -5.50
C GLU A 44 37.58 7.01 -4.65
N SER A 45 37.94 7.31 -3.40
CA SER A 45 38.40 6.30 -2.45
C SER A 45 37.29 5.35 -1.99
N ILE A 46 36.07 5.89 -1.75
CA ILE A 46 34.89 5.09 -1.43
C ILE A 46 34.59 4.11 -2.56
N ASP A 47 34.53 4.59 -3.79
CA ASP A 47 34.24 3.79 -4.99
C ASP A 47 35.32 2.73 -5.24
N LYS A 48 36.61 3.11 -5.13
CA LYS A 48 37.74 2.21 -5.29
C LYS A 48 37.78 1.07 -4.27
N LEU A 49 37.47 1.38 -3.01
CA LEU A 49 37.52 0.40 -1.91
C LEU A 49 36.21 -0.37 -1.75
N GLY A 50 35.14 0.02 -2.46
CA GLY A 50 33.80 -0.53 -2.25
C GLY A 50 33.30 -0.30 -0.82
N TYR A 51 33.63 0.83 -0.21
CA TYR A 51 33.22 1.13 1.15
C TYR A 51 31.75 1.51 1.18
N VAL A 52 31.01 0.79 2.01
CA VAL A 52 29.62 1.13 2.34
C VAL A 52 29.57 1.45 3.83
N PRO A 53 29.08 2.65 4.22
CA PRO A 53 28.89 2.98 5.63
C PRO A 53 28.04 1.92 6.32
N SER A 54 28.53 1.33 7.42
CA SER A 54 27.71 0.41 8.17
C SER A 54 26.63 1.17 8.94
N ILE A 55 25.40 0.66 8.95
CA ILE A 55 24.29 1.23 9.72
C ILE A 55 24.69 1.38 11.21
N ALA A 56 25.44 0.44 11.76
CA ALA A 56 25.94 0.51 13.13
C ALA A 56 26.91 1.71 13.32
N ALA A 57 27.79 1.98 12.35
CA ALA A 57 28.69 3.13 12.43
C ALA A 57 27.97 4.47 12.27
N GLN A 58 26.94 4.52 11.41
CA GLN A 58 26.08 5.69 11.25
C GLN A 58 25.29 5.97 12.54
N ARG A 59 24.72 4.94 13.19
CA ARG A 59 24.05 5.05 14.50
C ARG A 59 24.98 5.54 15.63
N MET A 60 26.25 5.17 15.59
CA MET A 60 27.22 5.61 16.60
C MET A 60 27.66 7.08 16.41
N SER A 61 27.57 7.62 15.21
CA SER A 61 28.00 8.99 14.87
C SER A 61 26.89 10.03 14.82
N GLY A 62 25.62 9.62 14.86
CA GLY A 62 24.47 10.50 14.77
C GLY A 62 23.24 9.95 15.48
N SER A 63 22.20 10.78 15.58
CA SER A 63 20.91 10.43 16.17
C SER A 63 19.99 9.61 15.27
N ARG A 64 20.40 9.28 14.03
CA ARG A 64 19.57 8.60 13.02
C ARG A 64 19.95 7.13 12.87
N SER A 65 18.92 6.29 12.72
CA SER A 65 19.07 4.85 12.47
C SER A 65 19.06 4.49 10.98
N TYR A 66 18.61 5.40 10.13
CA TYR A 66 18.34 5.20 8.70
C TYR A 66 17.41 4.01 8.44
N LEU A 67 16.39 3.88 9.28
CA LEU A 67 15.45 2.79 9.27
C LEU A 67 14.00 3.31 9.28
N ILE A 68 13.22 2.84 8.34
CA ILE A 68 11.76 2.99 8.30
C ILE A 68 11.13 1.65 8.66
N LEU A 69 10.20 1.66 9.61
CA LEU A 69 9.46 0.48 10.04
C LEU A 69 8.06 0.52 9.43
N ALA A 70 7.69 -0.49 8.65
CA ALA A 70 6.33 -0.65 8.14
C ALA A 70 5.59 -1.71 8.96
N LEU A 71 4.42 -1.35 9.51
CA LEU A 71 3.58 -2.27 10.28
C LEU A 71 2.52 -2.89 9.38
N ASN A 72 2.50 -4.22 9.32
CA ASN A 72 1.46 -4.99 8.63
C ASN A 72 0.72 -5.89 9.60
N ASP A 73 -0.55 -6.15 9.32
CA ASP A 73 -1.34 -7.12 10.06
C ASP A 73 -0.72 -8.52 9.97
N ARG A 74 -0.46 -9.13 11.14
CA ARG A 74 0.24 -10.42 11.22
C ARG A 74 -0.60 -11.55 10.68
N GLU A 75 -1.85 -11.68 11.14
CA GLU A 75 -2.71 -12.80 10.80
C GLU A 75 -2.98 -12.82 9.30
N ARG A 76 -3.39 -11.67 8.76
CA ARG A 76 -3.67 -11.51 7.34
C ARG A 76 -2.44 -11.78 6.47
N THR A 77 -1.32 -11.14 6.77
CA THR A 77 -0.10 -11.29 5.97
C THR A 77 0.40 -12.73 5.95
N ILE A 78 0.40 -13.42 7.11
CA ILE A 78 0.82 -14.82 7.19
C ILE A 78 -0.18 -15.73 6.46
N ALA A 79 -1.49 -15.48 6.57
CA ALA A 79 -2.50 -16.26 5.88
C ALA A 79 -2.35 -16.16 4.36
N ASP A 80 -2.20 -14.93 3.83
CA ASP A 80 -2.02 -14.68 2.41
C ASP A 80 -0.72 -15.33 1.87
N TRP A 81 0.40 -15.21 2.60
CA TRP A 81 1.65 -15.86 2.20
C TRP A 81 1.57 -17.39 2.20
N ARG A 82 0.90 -18.01 3.19
CA ARG A 82 0.68 -19.45 3.24
C ARG A 82 -0.23 -19.94 2.13
N ALA A 83 -1.28 -19.19 1.85
CA ALA A 83 -2.20 -19.49 0.76
C ALA A 83 -1.60 -19.20 -0.63
N ARG A 84 -0.54 -18.41 -0.71
CA ARG A 84 0.05 -17.85 -1.96
C ARG A 84 -1.00 -17.07 -2.78
N GLN A 85 -1.85 -16.32 -2.08
CA GLN A 85 -2.92 -15.51 -2.65
C GLN A 85 -2.96 -14.15 -1.96
N GLY A 86 -3.35 -13.10 -2.71
CA GLY A 86 -3.52 -11.76 -2.13
C GLY A 86 -2.24 -11.08 -1.64
N THR A 87 -1.05 -11.54 -2.09
CA THR A 87 0.23 -10.97 -1.64
C THR A 87 0.58 -9.67 -2.36
N ASP A 88 -0.06 -9.39 -3.49
CA ASP A 88 0.29 -8.28 -4.39
C ASP A 88 0.30 -6.92 -3.68
N TRP A 89 -0.59 -6.70 -2.72
CA TRP A 89 -0.62 -5.46 -1.95
C TRP A 89 0.67 -5.24 -1.16
N VAL A 90 1.13 -6.27 -0.45
CA VAL A 90 2.39 -6.23 0.33
C VAL A 90 3.59 -6.10 -0.60
N ASP A 91 3.58 -6.83 -1.72
CA ASP A 91 4.66 -6.79 -2.71
C ASP A 91 4.82 -5.39 -3.31
N GLN A 92 3.72 -4.72 -3.67
CA GLN A 92 3.75 -3.35 -4.19
C GLN A 92 4.15 -2.32 -3.12
N MET A 93 3.68 -2.48 -1.87
CA MET A 93 4.11 -1.66 -0.75
C MET A 93 5.63 -1.77 -0.53
N LEU A 94 6.15 -3.00 -0.53
CA LEU A 94 7.59 -3.26 -0.41
C LEU A 94 8.37 -2.63 -1.56
N LEU A 95 7.92 -2.81 -2.79
CA LEU A 95 8.57 -2.24 -3.97
C LEU A 95 8.72 -0.72 -3.84
N GLY A 96 7.61 0.00 -3.63
CA GLY A 96 7.64 1.47 -3.53
C GLY A 96 8.43 1.98 -2.33
N GLY A 97 8.20 1.40 -1.16
CA GLY A 97 8.86 1.79 0.08
C GLY A 97 10.36 1.51 0.07
N MET A 98 10.78 0.31 -0.36
CA MET A 98 12.20 -0.07 -0.39
C MET A 98 13.00 0.73 -1.42
N LEU A 99 12.44 0.98 -2.61
CA LEU A 99 13.12 1.81 -3.63
C LEU A 99 13.32 3.23 -3.11
N LYS A 100 12.28 3.84 -2.52
CA LYS A 100 12.38 5.20 -1.97
C LYS A 100 13.34 5.26 -0.77
N CYS A 101 13.31 4.27 0.12
CA CYS A 101 14.29 4.16 1.19
C CYS A 101 15.72 4.10 0.64
N ALA A 102 15.97 3.29 -0.39
CA ALA A 102 17.29 3.15 -0.98
C ALA A 102 17.83 4.45 -1.60
N GLU A 103 16.97 5.24 -2.27
CA GLU A 103 17.31 6.56 -2.83
C GLU A 103 17.87 7.53 -1.76
N HIS A 104 17.36 7.42 -0.53
CA HIS A 104 17.75 8.29 0.59
C HIS A 104 18.72 7.63 1.59
N GLY A 105 19.26 6.45 1.26
CA GLY A 105 20.17 5.72 2.14
C GLY A 105 19.51 5.02 3.32
N TYR A 106 18.18 4.98 3.35
CA TYR A 106 17.40 4.28 4.37
C TYR A 106 17.23 2.80 4.04
N ARG A 107 16.77 2.05 5.03
CA ARG A 107 16.29 0.67 4.88
C ARG A 107 14.87 0.58 5.40
N MET A 108 14.08 -0.33 4.83
CA MET A 108 12.74 -0.64 5.30
C MET A 108 12.72 -2.02 5.95
N ILE A 109 12.09 -2.13 7.10
CA ILE A 109 11.77 -3.39 7.78
C ILE A 109 10.25 -3.47 7.87
N VAL A 110 9.71 -4.66 7.61
CA VAL A 110 8.31 -4.97 7.88
C VAL A 110 8.22 -5.67 9.22
N GLU A 111 7.40 -5.14 10.10
CA GLU A 111 7.04 -5.76 11.38
C GLU A 111 5.59 -6.25 11.29
N LEU A 112 5.39 -7.50 11.64
CA LEU A 112 4.06 -8.11 11.68
C LEU A 112 3.48 -7.97 13.08
N VAL A 113 2.44 -7.16 13.22
CA VAL A 113 1.81 -6.83 14.49
C VAL A 113 0.39 -7.39 14.51
N ASP A 114 0.01 -8.00 15.61
CA ASP A 114 -1.33 -8.53 15.81
C ASP A 114 -2.28 -7.38 16.19
N THR A 115 -3.13 -7.00 15.23
CA THR A 115 -4.11 -5.90 15.39
C THR A 115 -5.14 -6.17 16.49
N HIS A 116 -5.47 -7.43 16.71
CA HIS A 116 -6.53 -7.87 17.63
C HIS A 116 -6.00 -8.23 19.02
N SER A 117 -4.68 -8.18 19.20
CA SER A 117 -4.06 -8.46 20.49
C SER A 117 -4.27 -7.32 21.47
N ASP A 118 -4.67 -7.66 22.71
CA ASP A 118 -4.65 -6.71 23.86
C ASP A 118 -3.23 -6.16 24.14
N HIS A 119 -2.22 -6.67 23.44
CA HIS A 119 -0.82 -6.35 23.61
C HIS A 119 -0.21 -5.58 22.43
N VAL A 120 -1.02 -5.11 21.47
CA VAL A 120 -0.57 -4.41 20.27
C VAL A 120 0.37 -3.22 20.59
N GLU A 121 0.04 -2.43 21.60
CA GLU A 121 0.89 -1.31 22.06
C GLU A 121 2.24 -1.80 22.57
N ARG A 122 2.26 -2.88 23.35
CA ARG A 122 3.50 -3.45 23.88
C ARG A 122 4.39 -4.03 22.78
N GLU A 123 3.80 -4.67 21.79
CA GLU A 123 4.54 -5.19 20.62
C GLU A 123 5.19 -4.04 19.85
N LEU A 124 4.43 -2.97 19.57
CA LEU A 124 4.96 -1.80 18.88
C LEU A 124 6.07 -1.11 19.70
N LEU A 125 5.88 -0.92 21.00
CA LEU A 125 6.91 -0.33 21.87
C LEU A 125 8.17 -1.18 21.90
N ALA A 126 8.05 -2.51 21.94
CA ALA A 126 9.19 -3.41 21.88
C ALA A 126 9.95 -3.29 20.54
N ALA A 127 9.23 -3.20 19.43
CA ALA A 127 9.83 -2.99 18.10
C ALA A 127 10.53 -1.61 18.02
N ILE A 128 9.91 -0.55 18.51
CA ILE A 128 10.50 0.80 18.58
C ILE A 128 11.77 0.78 19.43
N ALA A 129 11.73 0.19 20.60
CA ALA A 129 12.89 0.12 21.51
C ALA A 129 14.06 -0.68 20.91
N ALA A 130 13.76 -1.80 20.24
CA ALA A 130 14.77 -2.67 19.65
C ALA A 130 15.39 -2.10 18.36
N LEU A 131 14.56 -1.50 17.50
CA LEU A 131 14.96 -1.06 16.16
C LEU A 131 15.30 0.43 16.10
N GLN A 132 14.74 1.25 16.98
CA GLN A 132 14.90 2.71 17.00
C GLN A 132 14.68 3.31 15.61
N PRO A 133 13.52 3.09 14.95
CA PRO A 133 13.29 3.57 13.60
C PRO A 133 13.22 5.09 13.56
N ASP A 134 13.67 5.68 12.46
CA ASP A 134 13.53 7.12 12.21
C ASP A 134 12.10 7.49 11.76
N GLY A 135 11.29 6.52 11.36
CA GLY A 135 9.90 6.73 11.02
C GLY A 135 9.13 5.42 10.88
N ILE A 136 7.81 5.54 10.93
CA ILE A 136 6.91 4.39 10.91
C ILE A 136 5.85 4.58 9.82
N ILE A 137 5.55 3.52 9.09
CA ILE A 137 4.42 3.45 8.15
C ILE A 137 3.38 2.53 8.78
N LEU A 138 2.20 3.05 9.01
CA LEU A 138 1.02 2.26 9.35
C LEU A 138 0.28 1.88 8.07
N THR A 139 0.00 0.59 7.91
CA THR A 139 -0.85 0.08 6.83
C THR A 139 -2.22 -0.33 7.38
N PRO A 140 -3.28 -0.41 6.57
CA PRO A 140 -4.57 -0.91 7.05
C PRO A 140 -4.47 -2.34 7.63
N PRO A 141 -5.15 -2.63 8.74
CA PRO A 141 -6.10 -1.79 9.48
C PRO A 141 -5.45 -0.90 10.55
N HIS A 142 -4.12 -0.96 10.73
CA HIS A 142 -3.40 -0.20 11.76
C HIS A 142 -3.47 1.32 11.57
N SER A 143 -3.62 1.79 10.33
CA SER A 143 -3.56 3.21 9.95
C SER A 143 -4.54 4.10 10.73
N ASP A 144 -5.70 3.57 11.07
CA ASP A 144 -6.74 4.26 11.83
C ASP A 144 -7.02 3.64 13.20
N ASN A 145 -6.14 2.73 13.67
CA ASN A 145 -6.23 2.20 15.02
C ASN A 145 -5.93 3.31 16.04
N PRO A 146 -6.92 3.73 16.85
CA PRO A 146 -6.76 4.89 17.73
C PRO A 146 -5.74 4.67 18.87
N GLN A 147 -5.47 3.42 19.25
CA GLN A 147 -4.44 3.09 20.24
C GLN A 147 -3.05 3.35 19.66
N LEU A 148 -2.77 2.82 18.47
CA LEU A 148 -1.48 3.00 17.80
C LEU A 148 -1.22 4.45 17.43
N VAL A 149 -2.23 5.16 16.90
CA VAL A 149 -2.11 6.57 16.54
C VAL A 149 -1.81 7.43 17.78
N ARG A 150 -2.51 7.21 18.91
CA ARG A 150 -2.22 7.93 20.17
C ARG A 150 -0.83 7.59 20.71
N LEU A 151 -0.44 6.31 20.68
CA LEU A 151 0.87 5.87 21.12
C LEU A 151 1.98 6.60 20.35
N LEU A 152 1.92 6.58 19.02
CA LEU A 152 2.91 7.21 18.17
C LEU A 152 2.90 8.74 18.28
N ALA A 153 1.75 9.35 18.48
CA ALA A 153 1.63 10.79 18.72
C ALA A 153 2.33 11.24 20.02
N GLY A 154 2.45 10.33 20.99
CA GLY A 154 3.19 10.56 22.24
C GLY A 154 4.71 10.35 22.13
N HIS A 155 5.19 9.82 21.01
CA HIS A 155 6.59 9.60 20.72
C HIS A 155 7.05 10.58 19.63
N ASP A 156 8.28 11.05 19.72
CA ASP A 156 8.87 11.98 18.73
C ASP A 156 9.37 11.22 17.48
N ILE A 157 8.50 10.35 16.92
CA ILE A 157 8.77 9.56 15.73
C ILE A 157 7.72 9.91 14.68
N PRO A 158 8.12 10.46 13.52
CA PRO A 158 7.18 10.74 12.44
C PRO A 158 6.58 9.44 11.89
N PHE A 159 5.28 9.45 11.60
CA PHE A 159 4.62 8.28 11.04
C PHE A 159 3.61 8.64 9.95
N ALA A 160 3.57 7.82 8.92
CA ALA A 160 2.61 7.90 7.82
C ALA A 160 1.50 6.87 8.00
N ARG A 161 0.28 7.21 7.55
CA ARG A 161 -0.94 6.41 7.69
C ARG A 161 -1.49 6.13 6.29
N ILE A 162 -1.10 5.00 5.70
CA ILE A 162 -1.58 4.59 4.36
C ILE A 162 -3.03 4.10 4.47
N GLY A 163 -3.89 4.51 3.53
CA GLY A 163 -5.30 4.15 3.54
C GLY A 163 -6.08 4.85 4.65
N SER A 164 -5.68 6.06 5.02
CA SER A 164 -6.33 6.88 6.02
C SER A 164 -6.75 8.23 5.41
N LYS A 165 -7.96 8.66 5.71
CA LYS A 165 -8.46 10.03 5.48
C LYS A 165 -8.51 10.81 6.80
N GLY A 166 -8.14 10.14 7.92
CA GLY A 166 -8.46 10.57 9.27
C GLY A 166 -7.77 11.83 9.71
N ASP A 167 -8.49 12.63 10.48
CA ASP A 167 -7.96 13.69 11.32
C ASP A 167 -7.06 13.10 12.41
N GLY A 168 -6.16 13.91 12.93
CA GLY A 168 -5.30 13.55 14.04
C GLY A 168 -3.82 13.54 13.69
N ALA A 169 -3.04 12.87 14.53
CA ALA A 169 -1.60 12.82 14.40
C ALA A 169 -1.15 11.94 13.22
N GLY A 170 0.06 12.20 12.74
CA GLY A 170 0.66 11.48 11.62
C GLY A 170 0.35 12.10 10.27
N LEU A 171 0.79 11.45 9.21
CA LEU A 171 0.75 11.89 7.83
C LEU A 171 -0.26 11.02 7.05
N PRO A 172 -1.52 11.46 6.88
CA PRO A 172 -2.53 10.64 6.20
C PRO A 172 -2.30 10.62 4.69
N ILE A 173 -2.41 9.42 4.10
CA ILE A 173 -2.26 9.19 2.66
C ILE A 173 -3.38 8.25 2.21
N SER A 174 -4.18 8.67 1.22
CA SER A 174 -5.27 7.90 0.61
C SER A 174 -4.96 7.56 -0.84
N MET A 175 -5.48 6.44 -1.31
CA MET A 175 -5.47 6.04 -2.73
C MET A 175 -6.78 6.41 -3.44
N ASP A 176 -7.56 7.32 -2.87
CA ASP A 176 -8.87 7.74 -3.39
C ASP A 176 -9.85 6.59 -3.59
N ASP A 177 -9.98 5.76 -2.57
CA ASP A 177 -10.84 4.56 -2.62
C ASP A 177 -12.30 4.90 -2.96
N GLU A 178 -12.82 6.00 -2.41
CA GLU A 178 -14.18 6.48 -2.69
C GLU A 178 -14.34 6.96 -4.14
N GLY A 179 -13.43 7.83 -4.61
CA GLY A 179 -13.42 8.33 -5.98
C GLY A 179 -13.24 7.22 -7.00
N SER A 180 -12.41 6.23 -6.68
CA SER A 180 -12.16 5.05 -7.54
C SER A 180 -13.40 4.17 -7.69
N ALA A 181 -14.09 3.86 -6.60
CA ALA A 181 -15.32 3.07 -6.63
C ALA A 181 -16.44 3.85 -7.37
N ARG A 182 -16.52 5.18 -7.14
CA ARG A 182 -17.44 6.07 -7.86
C ARG A 182 -17.16 6.09 -9.36
N ALA A 183 -15.88 6.15 -9.76
CA ALA A 183 -15.48 6.11 -11.17
C ALA A 183 -15.81 4.77 -11.82
N ALA A 184 -15.54 3.63 -11.16
CA ALA A 184 -15.89 2.30 -11.66
C ALA A 184 -17.39 2.12 -11.83
N THR A 185 -18.18 2.63 -10.89
CA THR A 185 -19.65 2.56 -10.95
C THR A 185 -20.22 3.42 -12.09
N ARG A 186 -19.72 4.66 -12.25
CA ARG A 186 -20.10 5.52 -13.38
C ARG A 186 -19.74 4.89 -14.72
N TYR A 187 -18.54 4.31 -14.83
CA TYR A 187 -18.08 3.62 -16.02
C TYR A 187 -19.03 2.51 -16.46
N LEU A 188 -19.60 1.74 -15.53
CA LEU A 188 -20.61 0.71 -15.80
C LEU A 188 -21.99 1.34 -16.12
N ALA A 189 -22.41 2.36 -15.38
CA ALA A 189 -23.69 3.03 -15.60
C ALA A 189 -23.77 3.71 -16.99
N GLU A 190 -22.67 4.32 -17.45
CA GLU A 190 -22.52 4.92 -18.78
C GLU A 190 -22.60 3.87 -19.90
N ARG A 191 -22.22 2.62 -19.60
CA ARG A 191 -22.37 1.47 -20.52
C ARG A 191 -23.74 0.79 -20.47
N GLY A 192 -24.70 1.41 -19.78
CA GLY A 192 -26.10 0.96 -19.73
C GLY A 192 -26.43 0.00 -18.60
N HIS A 193 -25.48 -0.36 -17.73
CA HIS A 193 -25.79 -1.18 -16.57
C HIS A 193 -26.68 -0.39 -15.59
N ARG A 194 -27.76 -1.01 -15.14
CA ARG A 194 -28.73 -0.41 -14.20
C ARG A 194 -28.75 -1.10 -12.83
N ARG A 195 -28.36 -2.36 -12.79
CA ARG A 195 -28.17 -3.13 -11.57
C ARG A 195 -26.69 -3.49 -11.48
N ILE A 196 -25.96 -2.75 -10.65
CA ILE A 196 -24.52 -2.87 -10.46
C ILE A 196 -24.30 -3.36 -9.04
N GLY A 197 -23.90 -4.63 -8.90
CA GLY A 197 -23.55 -5.25 -7.62
C GLY A 197 -22.19 -4.77 -7.12
N PHE A 198 -22.03 -4.76 -5.81
CA PHE A 198 -20.77 -4.44 -5.16
C PHE A 198 -20.43 -5.50 -4.10
N ILE A 199 -19.21 -6.05 -4.17
CA ILE A 199 -18.67 -6.93 -3.15
C ILE A 199 -17.65 -6.12 -2.34
N ALA A 200 -18.05 -5.69 -1.15
CA ALA A 200 -17.21 -4.95 -0.22
C ALA A 200 -16.14 -5.86 0.43
N GLY A 201 -15.07 -5.26 0.89
CA GLY A 201 -14.08 -5.92 1.75
C GLY A 201 -14.52 -5.96 3.22
N SER A 202 -13.61 -6.40 4.11
CA SER A 202 -13.85 -6.43 5.55
C SER A 202 -14.13 -5.03 6.11
N SER A 203 -15.08 -4.94 7.04
CA SER A 203 -15.44 -3.71 7.75
C SER A 203 -14.34 -3.19 8.69
N GLU A 204 -13.33 -4.00 9.00
CA GLU A 204 -12.17 -3.57 9.78
C GLU A 204 -11.29 -2.57 9.03
N TYR A 205 -11.42 -2.53 7.71
CA TYR A 205 -10.67 -1.64 6.84
C TYR A 205 -11.56 -0.46 6.42
N ASN A 206 -11.29 0.73 6.91
CA ASN A 206 -12.07 1.92 6.59
C ASN A 206 -12.18 2.16 5.07
N LEU A 207 -11.17 1.80 4.30
CA LEU A 207 -11.19 1.87 2.83
C LEU A 207 -12.35 1.06 2.23
N SER A 208 -12.80 -0.03 2.87
CA SER A 208 -13.97 -0.81 2.42
C SER A 208 -15.26 0.00 2.47
N ALA A 209 -15.47 0.73 3.57
CA ALA A 209 -16.62 1.63 3.70
C ALA A 209 -16.57 2.76 2.66
N TRP A 210 -15.40 3.37 2.43
CA TRP A 210 -15.26 4.44 1.43
C TRP A 210 -15.53 3.96 0.00
N ARG A 211 -15.15 2.73 -0.35
CA ARG A 211 -15.52 2.13 -1.64
C ARG A 211 -17.02 1.96 -1.78
N VAL A 212 -17.70 1.51 -0.71
CA VAL A 212 -19.16 1.41 -0.66
C VAL A 212 -19.82 2.77 -0.78
N ASP A 213 -19.29 3.80 -0.11
CA ASP A 213 -19.78 5.17 -0.21
C ASP A 213 -19.68 5.71 -1.66
N GLY A 214 -18.54 5.50 -2.31
CA GLY A 214 -18.32 5.86 -3.70
C GLY A 214 -19.25 5.18 -4.67
N TRP A 215 -19.47 3.87 -4.53
CA TRP A 215 -20.44 3.10 -5.29
C TRP A 215 -21.86 3.62 -5.06
N THR A 216 -22.27 3.80 -3.80
CA THR A 216 -23.61 4.29 -3.43
C THR A 216 -23.87 5.68 -4.01
N ALA A 217 -22.90 6.58 -3.92
CA ALA A 217 -23.00 7.92 -4.47
C ALA A 217 -23.19 7.90 -6.00
N ALA A 218 -22.40 7.09 -6.71
CA ALA A 218 -22.53 7.00 -8.18
C ALA A 218 -23.84 6.33 -8.62
N MET A 219 -24.32 5.33 -7.87
CA MET A 219 -25.66 4.73 -8.12
C MET A 219 -26.75 5.80 -7.97
N ALA A 220 -26.70 6.58 -6.89
CA ALA A 220 -27.67 7.66 -6.66
C ALA A 220 -27.62 8.73 -7.75
N GLU A 221 -26.43 9.16 -8.18
CA GLU A 221 -26.22 10.12 -9.27
C GLU A 221 -26.82 9.63 -10.60
N ALA A 222 -26.75 8.34 -10.85
CA ALA A 222 -27.35 7.71 -12.03
C ALA A 222 -28.86 7.41 -11.88
N GLY A 223 -29.47 7.76 -10.74
CA GLY A 223 -30.88 7.46 -10.44
C GLY A 223 -31.14 5.97 -10.25
N LEU A 224 -30.15 5.19 -9.78
CA LEU A 224 -30.21 3.76 -9.61
C LEU A 224 -30.34 3.36 -8.13
N GLY A 225 -31.10 2.32 -7.86
CA GLY A 225 -31.22 1.76 -6.50
C GLY A 225 -30.09 0.80 -6.15
N THR A 226 -29.83 0.67 -4.85
CA THR A 226 -28.77 -0.22 -4.31
C THR A 226 -29.31 -1.44 -3.57
N ALA A 227 -30.63 -1.56 -3.41
CA ALA A 227 -31.26 -2.63 -2.64
C ALA A 227 -30.92 -4.02 -3.21
N GLY A 228 -30.39 -4.89 -2.35
CA GLY A 228 -30.01 -6.27 -2.72
C GLY A 228 -28.77 -6.36 -3.63
N LEU A 229 -27.98 -5.28 -3.76
CA LEU A 229 -26.80 -5.21 -4.64
C LEU A 229 -25.46 -5.09 -3.88
N LEU A 230 -25.50 -5.03 -2.57
CA LEU A 230 -24.30 -4.97 -1.73
C LEU A 230 -24.13 -6.30 -0.97
N GLU A 231 -22.96 -6.91 -1.12
CA GLU A 231 -22.51 -8.03 -0.32
C GLU A 231 -21.16 -7.74 0.33
N THR A 232 -20.89 -8.37 1.47
CA THR A 232 -19.64 -8.17 2.20
C THR A 232 -18.78 -9.42 2.15
N GLY A 233 -17.54 -9.26 1.74
CA GLY A 233 -16.46 -10.22 1.84
C GLY A 233 -15.42 -9.80 2.88
N ASP A 234 -14.26 -10.45 2.81
CA ASP A 234 -13.11 -10.19 3.68
C ASP A 234 -11.79 -10.15 2.89
N PHE A 235 -11.87 -9.83 1.60
CA PHE A 235 -10.79 -9.84 0.62
C PHE A 235 -10.24 -11.23 0.27
N THR A 236 -10.79 -12.32 0.81
CA THR A 236 -10.40 -13.68 0.43
C THR A 236 -11.21 -14.17 -0.78
N TYR A 237 -10.63 -15.10 -1.54
CA TYR A 237 -11.31 -15.78 -2.64
C TYR A 237 -12.62 -16.45 -2.15
N ALA A 238 -12.57 -17.17 -1.02
CA ALA A 238 -13.73 -17.88 -0.48
C ALA A 238 -14.88 -16.93 -0.07
N SER A 239 -14.58 -15.74 0.46
CA SER A 239 -15.60 -14.75 0.77
C SER A 239 -16.21 -14.14 -0.50
N GLY A 240 -15.37 -13.90 -1.51
CA GLY A 240 -15.81 -13.45 -2.83
C GLY A 240 -16.75 -14.44 -3.50
N GLU A 241 -16.45 -15.73 -3.44
CA GLU A 241 -17.32 -16.78 -3.95
C GLU A 241 -18.71 -16.77 -3.30
N ARG A 242 -18.76 -16.72 -1.96
CA ARG A 242 -20.04 -16.65 -1.24
C ARG A 242 -20.83 -15.39 -1.59
N ALA A 243 -20.17 -14.25 -1.68
CA ALA A 243 -20.81 -12.97 -1.99
C ALA A 243 -21.31 -12.93 -3.44
N ALA A 244 -20.50 -13.34 -4.40
CA ALA A 244 -20.88 -13.42 -5.81
C ALA A 244 -22.08 -14.36 -6.03
N ARG A 245 -22.08 -15.52 -5.36
CA ARG A 245 -23.19 -16.48 -5.44
C ARG A 245 -24.50 -15.87 -4.93
N ARG A 246 -24.47 -15.17 -3.77
CA ARG A 246 -25.67 -14.48 -3.25
C ARG A 246 -26.21 -13.42 -4.19
N LEU A 247 -25.33 -12.65 -4.82
CA LEU A 247 -25.74 -11.63 -5.81
C LEU A 247 -26.33 -12.27 -7.07
N LEU A 248 -25.66 -13.29 -7.62
CA LEU A 248 -26.02 -13.87 -8.92
C LEU A 248 -27.19 -14.87 -8.86
N GLU A 249 -27.43 -15.51 -7.72
CA GLU A 249 -28.57 -16.38 -7.49
C GLU A 249 -29.79 -15.66 -6.88
N SER A 250 -29.70 -14.32 -6.72
CA SER A 250 -30.84 -13.53 -6.26
C SER A 250 -31.99 -13.51 -7.27
N SER A 251 -33.21 -13.16 -6.85
CA SER A 251 -34.36 -13.03 -7.75
C SER A 251 -34.19 -11.99 -8.84
N GLU A 252 -33.38 -11.00 -8.59
CA GLU A 252 -33.05 -9.93 -9.53
C GLU A 252 -31.51 -9.72 -9.55
N PRO A 253 -30.76 -10.56 -10.27
CA PRO A 253 -29.30 -10.48 -10.27
C PRO A 253 -28.79 -9.20 -10.93
N PRO A 254 -27.61 -8.71 -10.52
CA PRO A 254 -26.96 -7.59 -11.20
C PRO A 254 -26.43 -8.00 -12.57
N SER A 255 -26.38 -7.04 -13.50
CA SER A 255 -25.73 -7.19 -14.81
C SER A 255 -24.24 -6.84 -14.79
N ALA A 256 -23.76 -6.28 -13.69
CA ALA A 256 -22.34 -5.99 -13.46
C ALA A 256 -22.03 -6.12 -11.97
N ILE A 257 -20.80 -6.54 -11.65
CA ILE A 257 -20.27 -6.62 -10.28
C ILE A 257 -18.93 -5.92 -10.21
N ILE A 258 -18.77 -5.07 -9.19
CA ILE A 258 -17.48 -4.51 -8.78
C ILE A 258 -17.03 -5.27 -7.52
N ALA A 259 -15.88 -5.91 -7.57
CA ALA A 259 -15.29 -6.60 -6.42
C ALA A 259 -14.14 -5.77 -5.83
N SER A 260 -14.10 -5.62 -4.51
CA SER A 260 -13.15 -4.75 -3.81
C SER A 260 -11.70 -5.24 -3.82
N ASN A 261 -11.41 -6.39 -4.43
CA ASN A 261 -10.05 -6.82 -4.74
C ASN A 261 -10.04 -7.91 -5.82
N ASP A 262 -8.83 -8.24 -6.30
CA ASP A 262 -8.62 -9.24 -7.34
C ASP A 262 -9.07 -10.65 -6.93
N GLN A 263 -8.85 -11.06 -5.68
CA GLN A 263 -9.24 -12.40 -5.21
C GLN A 263 -10.76 -12.60 -5.27
N MET A 264 -11.53 -11.61 -4.85
CA MET A 264 -12.99 -11.66 -4.92
C MET A 264 -13.51 -11.52 -6.35
N ALA A 265 -12.79 -10.79 -7.22
CA ALA A 265 -13.13 -10.70 -8.64
C ALA A 265 -12.89 -12.04 -9.37
N LEU A 266 -11.79 -12.74 -9.07
CA LEU A 266 -11.51 -14.09 -9.59
C LEU A 266 -12.58 -15.07 -9.15
N ALA A 267 -13.00 -15.02 -7.90
CA ALA A 267 -14.10 -15.82 -7.38
C ALA A 267 -15.41 -15.51 -8.11
N THR A 268 -15.67 -14.23 -8.41
CA THR A 268 -16.86 -13.81 -9.18
C THR A 268 -16.85 -14.42 -10.59
N LEU A 269 -15.71 -14.46 -11.28
CA LEU A 269 -15.59 -15.11 -12.59
C LEU A 269 -15.90 -16.62 -12.50
N GLU A 270 -15.39 -17.28 -11.48
CA GLU A 270 -15.65 -18.72 -11.29
C GLU A 270 -17.10 -19.01 -10.98
N VAL A 271 -17.76 -18.19 -10.14
CA VAL A 271 -19.19 -18.32 -9.88
C VAL A 271 -20.00 -18.06 -11.15
N ALA A 272 -19.69 -17.02 -11.92
CA ALA A 272 -20.35 -16.75 -13.20
C ALA A 272 -20.23 -17.96 -14.15
N ARG A 273 -19.03 -18.53 -14.27
CA ARG A 273 -18.79 -19.74 -15.06
C ARG A 273 -19.62 -20.94 -14.57
N SER A 274 -19.74 -21.13 -13.27
CA SER A 274 -20.52 -22.23 -12.68
C SER A 274 -22.04 -22.08 -12.89
N LEU A 275 -22.50 -20.87 -13.20
CA LEU A 275 -23.88 -20.53 -13.49
C LEU A 275 -24.13 -20.34 -15.00
N ASP A 276 -23.18 -20.78 -15.86
CA ASP A 276 -23.23 -20.62 -17.31
C ASP A 276 -23.40 -19.17 -17.80
N LEU A 277 -22.99 -18.18 -16.98
CA LEU A 277 -22.99 -16.77 -17.34
C LEU A 277 -21.68 -16.42 -18.07
N ARG A 278 -21.83 -15.81 -19.23
CA ARG A 278 -20.68 -15.36 -20.03
C ARG A 278 -20.23 -13.97 -19.58
N VAL A 279 -18.95 -13.83 -19.29
CA VAL A 279 -18.33 -12.53 -19.05
C VAL A 279 -17.60 -12.08 -20.33
N PRO A 280 -17.88 -10.90 -20.88
CA PRO A 280 -18.73 -9.83 -20.37
C PRO A 280 -20.18 -9.82 -20.85
N GLN A 281 -20.64 -10.80 -21.68
CA GLN A 281 -21.89 -10.72 -22.40
C GLN A 281 -23.14 -10.74 -21.50
N ASP A 282 -23.12 -11.59 -20.45
CA ASP A 282 -24.22 -11.76 -19.51
C ASP A 282 -23.93 -11.05 -18.17
N LEU A 283 -22.65 -10.88 -17.82
CA LEU A 283 -22.16 -10.22 -16.60
C LEU A 283 -20.88 -9.44 -16.88
N SER A 284 -20.85 -8.15 -16.56
CA SER A 284 -19.62 -7.38 -16.52
C SER A 284 -18.96 -7.47 -15.13
N VAL A 285 -17.64 -7.53 -15.08
CA VAL A 285 -16.87 -7.61 -13.82
C VAL A 285 -15.74 -6.60 -13.81
N ILE A 286 -15.64 -5.83 -12.73
CA ILE A 286 -14.51 -4.93 -12.43
C ILE A 286 -13.86 -5.37 -11.13
N SER A 287 -12.52 -5.38 -11.11
CA SER A 287 -11.69 -5.67 -9.95
C SER A 287 -11.08 -4.40 -9.35
N PHE A 288 -10.54 -4.50 -8.14
CA PHE A 288 -9.57 -3.58 -7.56
C PHE A 288 -8.21 -4.27 -7.45
N ASP A 289 -7.14 -3.47 -7.28
CA ASP A 289 -5.71 -3.80 -7.14
C ASP A 289 -4.96 -3.89 -8.47
N ASN A 290 -5.50 -4.55 -9.50
CA ASN A 290 -4.87 -4.72 -10.82
C ASN A 290 -3.55 -5.52 -10.76
N SER A 291 -3.53 -6.64 -10.01
CA SER A 291 -2.36 -7.52 -10.02
C SER A 291 -2.09 -8.08 -11.42
N PRO A 292 -0.85 -8.54 -11.71
CA PRO A 292 -0.50 -9.09 -13.01
C PRO A 292 -1.40 -10.22 -13.49
N LEU A 293 -2.02 -10.96 -12.55
CA LEU A 293 -2.94 -12.06 -12.87
C LEU A 293 -4.18 -11.59 -13.65
N MET A 294 -4.59 -10.33 -13.50
CA MET A 294 -5.77 -9.77 -14.20
C MET A 294 -5.61 -9.75 -15.71
N HIS A 295 -4.38 -9.79 -16.23
CA HIS A 295 -4.11 -9.92 -17.67
C HIS A 295 -4.35 -11.34 -18.21
N PHE A 296 -4.25 -12.34 -17.35
CA PHE A 296 -4.27 -13.74 -17.75
C PHE A 296 -5.60 -14.44 -17.50
N THR A 297 -6.58 -13.71 -16.94
CA THR A 297 -7.96 -14.22 -16.79
C THR A 297 -8.66 -14.36 -18.15
N GLN A 298 -9.73 -15.10 -18.22
CA GLN A 298 -10.57 -15.29 -19.41
C GLN A 298 -12.02 -14.87 -19.08
N PRO A 299 -12.46 -13.67 -19.54
CA PRO A 299 -11.67 -12.64 -20.25
C PRO A 299 -10.67 -11.92 -19.31
N PRO A 300 -9.68 -11.16 -19.88
CA PRO A 300 -8.82 -10.30 -19.08
C PRO A 300 -9.66 -9.25 -18.31
N LEU A 301 -9.42 -9.14 -16.99
CA LEU A 301 -10.24 -8.29 -16.11
C LEU A 301 -9.90 -6.80 -16.23
N THR A 302 -10.94 -6.00 -16.46
CA THR A 302 -10.94 -4.55 -16.22
C THR A 302 -10.76 -4.32 -14.72
N ALA A 303 -9.86 -3.44 -14.32
CA ALA A 303 -9.52 -3.26 -12.91
C ALA A 303 -9.23 -1.80 -12.57
N ILE A 304 -9.44 -1.44 -11.31
CA ILE A 304 -8.89 -0.22 -10.71
C ILE A 304 -7.43 -0.51 -10.37
N ASP A 305 -6.52 0.23 -10.99
CA ASP A 305 -5.08 0.17 -10.70
C ASP A 305 -4.78 1.03 -9.48
N GLN A 306 -4.65 0.38 -8.33
CA GLN A 306 -4.33 1.06 -7.08
C GLN A 306 -2.83 1.43 -7.05
N PRO A 307 -2.49 2.70 -6.79
CA PRO A 307 -1.10 3.16 -6.80
C PRO A 307 -0.36 2.82 -5.50
N ILE A 308 -0.37 1.54 -5.08
CA ILE A 308 0.17 1.09 -3.79
C ILE A 308 1.65 1.41 -3.66
N ALA A 309 2.44 1.11 -4.71
CA ALA A 309 3.88 1.39 -4.71
C ALA A 309 4.16 2.91 -4.63
N ALA A 310 3.43 3.73 -5.39
CA ALA A 310 3.56 5.19 -5.34
C ALA A 310 3.16 5.74 -3.97
N THR A 311 2.12 5.17 -3.35
CA THR A 311 1.65 5.55 -2.02
C THR A 311 2.69 5.23 -0.94
N ALA A 312 3.27 4.05 -0.97
CA ALA A 312 4.35 3.66 -0.04
C ALA A 312 5.61 4.51 -0.25
N SER A 313 5.98 4.79 -1.50
CA SER A 313 7.06 5.71 -1.85
C SER A 313 6.82 7.10 -1.26
N LYS A 314 5.59 7.64 -1.42
CA LYS A 314 5.22 8.95 -0.88
C LYS A 314 5.22 8.97 0.65
N ALA A 315 4.82 7.89 1.31
CA ALA A 315 4.88 7.76 2.75
C ALA A 315 6.33 7.89 3.28
N VAL A 316 7.28 7.20 2.65
CA VAL A 316 8.71 7.30 2.98
C VAL A 316 9.22 8.73 2.76
N GLU A 317 8.90 9.34 1.61
CA GLU A 317 9.30 10.72 1.30
C GLU A 317 8.82 11.71 2.36
N MET A 318 7.53 11.63 2.74
CA MET A 318 6.93 12.52 3.74
C MET A 318 7.55 12.34 5.13
N ILE A 319 7.85 11.11 5.53
CA ILE A 319 8.55 10.82 6.79
C ILE A 319 9.94 11.45 6.78
N ILE A 320 10.73 11.27 5.70
CA ILE A 320 12.08 11.82 5.60
C ILE A 320 12.06 13.35 5.59
N ALA A 321 11.13 13.96 4.85
CA ALA A 321 10.95 15.41 4.81
C ALA A 321 10.63 15.99 6.20
N SER A 322 9.76 15.33 6.97
CA SER A 322 9.39 15.78 8.31
C SER A 322 10.59 15.82 9.28
N GLN A 323 11.59 14.94 9.09
CA GLN A 323 12.81 14.92 9.90
C GLN A 323 13.80 16.05 9.54
N SER A 324 13.68 16.63 8.34
CA SER A 324 14.55 17.72 7.89
C SER A 324 14.05 19.09 8.32
N GLY A 325 12.99 19.15 9.14
CA GLY A 325 12.35 20.39 9.59
C GLY A 325 11.52 21.09 8.49
N GLU A 326 11.35 20.43 7.34
CA GLU A 326 10.37 20.86 6.35
C GLU A 326 8.98 20.61 6.92
N SER A 327 8.11 21.61 6.86
CA SER A 327 6.71 21.43 7.27
C SER A 327 6.06 20.40 6.36
N ALA A 328 6.01 19.14 6.80
CA ALA A 328 5.20 18.14 6.11
C ALA A 328 3.75 18.61 6.07
N PRO A 329 3.08 18.52 4.93
CA PRO A 329 1.69 18.93 4.82
C PRO A 329 0.86 18.11 5.82
N LYS A 330 0.22 18.79 6.77
CA LYS A 330 -0.78 18.16 7.67
C LYS A 330 -2.08 17.80 6.94
N LEU A 331 -2.17 18.16 5.66
CA LEU A 331 -3.30 17.89 4.79
C LEU A 331 -3.20 16.46 4.23
N LEU A 332 -4.36 15.87 4.01
CA LEU A 332 -4.49 14.58 3.34
C LEU A 332 -3.75 14.59 1.99
N THR A 333 -2.83 13.66 1.82
CA THR A 333 -2.19 13.40 0.53
C THR A 333 -2.99 12.34 -0.20
N VAL A 334 -3.45 12.64 -1.42
CA VAL A 334 -4.20 11.71 -2.26
C VAL A 334 -3.36 11.30 -3.45
N ILE A 335 -3.21 10.00 -3.65
CA ILE A 335 -2.59 9.40 -4.83
C ILE A 335 -3.73 8.74 -5.62
N ALA A 336 -4.10 9.33 -6.75
CA ALA A 336 -5.25 8.87 -7.52
C ALA A 336 -4.98 7.52 -8.20
N ALA A 337 -5.98 6.63 -8.14
CA ALA A 337 -6.03 5.40 -8.92
C ALA A 337 -6.60 5.65 -10.32
N SER A 338 -6.47 4.66 -11.21
CA SER A 338 -7.01 4.73 -12.57
C SER A 338 -7.74 3.44 -12.95
N ILE A 339 -8.65 3.52 -13.92
CA ILE A 339 -9.30 2.35 -14.50
C ILE A 339 -8.42 1.83 -15.64
N VAL A 340 -8.06 0.56 -15.60
CA VAL A 340 -7.41 -0.16 -16.70
C VAL A 340 -8.46 -1.01 -17.40
N GLU A 341 -8.89 -0.55 -18.57
CA GLU A 341 -9.91 -1.24 -19.37
C GLU A 341 -9.31 -2.50 -20.00
N ARG A 342 -10.08 -3.60 -19.95
CA ARG A 342 -9.77 -4.88 -20.61
C ARG A 342 -11.06 -5.51 -21.17
N GLY A 343 -11.11 -6.86 -21.18
CA GLY A 343 -12.18 -7.61 -21.86
C GLY A 343 -13.41 -7.98 -21.00
N SER A 344 -13.44 -7.65 -19.71
CA SER A 344 -14.47 -8.12 -18.77
C SER A 344 -15.70 -7.21 -18.65
N VAL A 345 -15.77 -6.11 -19.42
CA VAL A 345 -16.90 -5.18 -19.40
C VAL A 345 -17.44 -5.00 -20.81
N ALA A 346 -18.75 -5.11 -20.95
CA ALA A 346 -19.48 -4.82 -22.20
C ALA A 346 -20.53 -3.71 -21.99
N SER A 347 -21.01 -3.15 -23.09
CA SER A 347 -22.21 -2.31 -23.06
C SER A 347 -23.45 -3.20 -22.87
N PHE A 348 -24.31 -2.79 -21.99
CA PHE A 348 -25.56 -3.49 -21.71
C PHE A 348 -26.71 -2.72 -22.35
N PRO A 349 -27.54 -3.33 -23.20
CA PRO A 349 -28.63 -2.63 -23.82
C PRO A 349 -29.57 -2.06 -22.76
N PRO A 350 -30.06 -0.83 -22.89
CA PRO A 350 -31.06 -0.30 -21.96
C PRO A 350 -32.28 -1.20 -21.98
N GLN A 351 -32.70 -1.67 -20.81
CA GLN A 351 -33.98 -2.40 -20.73
C GLN A 351 -35.10 -1.46 -21.18
N PRO A 352 -36.05 -1.89 -22.04
CA PRO A 352 -37.16 -1.05 -22.42
C PRO A 352 -37.93 -0.65 -21.17
N VAL A 353 -38.17 0.65 -21.02
CA VAL A 353 -39.02 1.20 -19.95
C VAL A 353 -40.39 0.55 -20.09
N ARG A 354 -40.81 -0.25 -19.10
CA ARG A 354 -42.16 -0.82 -19.00
C ARG A 354 -43.13 0.22 -18.49
#